data_9137dfa6f5eb12ce661d1f8cbfdf61fc
#
_entry.id   9137dfa6f5eb12ce661d1f8cbfdf61fc
#
_cell.length_a   1.000
_cell.length_b   1.000
_cell.length_c   1.000
_cell.angle_alpha   90.00
_cell.angle_beta   90.00
_cell.angle_gamma   90.00
#
_symmetry.space_group_name_H-M   'P 1'
#
loop_
_entity.id
_entity.type
_entity.pdbx_description
1 polymer ?
#
loop_
_entity_poly.entity_id
_entity_poly.type
_entity_poly.pdbx_seq_one_letter_code
_entity_poly.pdbx_strand_id
1 'polypeptide(L)'
;MDSFKIKHKEFEILEIIKDDAFKCSYKNKLYFIKKYDLENSDSRLRFNMAQRIGQTNVCQPKLKLVDKKSGYIVKEFIEGTLISDYILDHDFDDNIYKKIFLNAYMARVVGLTLDFSLDKWMLVGQDLYYVDDFCDKYNPNNDFTKAKLSQWFFTKDLLKFYENNGILFDKTRIKEEYAVNKEMVLTTCKYYQ
;
A
#
# COMPACT_ATOMS: atom_id res chain seq x y z
N MET A 1 -21.15 -13.91 18.50
CA MET A 1 -20.23 -13.46 17.45
C MET A 1 -20.76 -12.18 16.92
N ASP A 2 -19.94 -11.17 16.86
CA ASP A 2 -20.37 -9.87 16.35
C ASP A 2 -20.42 -9.94 14.83
N SER A 3 -21.51 -9.44 14.25
CA SER A 3 -21.68 -9.37 12.81
C SER A 3 -22.23 -8.03 12.39
N PHE A 4 -22.06 -7.66 11.15
CA PHE A 4 -22.74 -6.52 10.57
C PHE A 4 -23.22 -6.79 9.15
N LYS A 5 -24.31 -6.13 8.81
CA LYS A 5 -24.96 -6.29 7.50
C LYS A 5 -24.56 -5.12 6.59
N ILE A 6 -23.99 -5.48 5.43
CA ILE A 6 -23.70 -4.53 4.37
C ILE A 6 -24.58 -4.89 3.17
N LYS A 7 -25.52 -4.00 2.82
CA LYS A 7 -26.59 -4.31 1.88
C LYS A 7 -27.38 -5.55 2.37
N HIS A 8 -27.34 -6.65 1.62
CA HIS A 8 -28.05 -7.92 1.94
C HIS A 8 -27.09 -9.05 2.38
N LYS A 9 -25.80 -8.73 2.62
CA LYS A 9 -24.79 -9.70 3.07
C LYS A 9 -24.48 -9.48 4.54
N GLU A 10 -24.49 -10.54 5.31
CA GLU A 10 -24.09 -10.54 6.71
C GLU A 10 -22.66 -11.06 6.83
N PHE A 11 -21.78 -10.23 7.40
CA PHE A 11 -20.36 -10.52 7.58
C PHE A 11 -20.11 -10.78 9.07
N GLU A 12 -19.51 -11.91 9.37
CA GLU A 12 -19.04 -12.25 10.71
C GLU A 12 -17.70 -11.57 10.97
N ILE A 13 -17.57 -10.86 12.09
CA ILE A 13 -16.31 -10.21 12.50
C ILE A 13 -15.41 -11.28 13.13
N LEU A 14 -14.23 -11.49 12.54
CA LEU A 14 -13.21 -12.39 13.09
C LEU A 14 -12.17 -11.64 13.91
N GLU A 15 -11.87 -10.40 13.50
CA GLU A 15 -10.84 -9.58 14.13
C GLU A 15 -11.11 -8.09 13.88
N ILE A 16 -10.89 -7.26 14.88
CA ILE A 16 -10.87 -5.80 14.76
C ILE A 16 -9.41 -5.39 14.53
N ILE A 17 -9.08 -4.96 13.33
CA ILE A 17 -7.71 -4.54 12.96
C ILE A 17 -7.45 -3.11 13.46
N LYS A 18 -8.46 -2.25 13.31
CA LYS A 18 -8.53 -0.86 13.82
C LYS A 18 -9.99 -0.52 14.09
N ASP A 19 -10.26 0.60 14.75
CA ASP A 19 -11.62 1.03 15.10
C ASP A 19 -12.61 1.04 13.92
N ASP A 20 -12.09 1.24 12.71
CA ASP A 20 -12.86 1.36 11.47
C ASP A 20 -12.57 0.23 10.45
N ALA A 21 -11.72 -0.75 10.79
CA ALA A 21 -11.23 -1.78 9.87
C ALA A 21 -11.27 -3.18 10.49
N PHE A 22 -11.83 -4.13 9.75
CA PHE A 22 -12.18 -5.45 10.25
C PHE A 22 -11.74 -6.56 9.30
N LYS A 23 -11.25 -7.66 9.85
CA LYS A 23 -11.15 -8.96 9.18
C LYS A 23 -12.48 -9.70 9.39
N CYS A 24 -13.12 -10.08 8.31
CA CYS A 24 -14.45 -10.68 8.36
C CYS A 24 -14.55 -11.94 7.52
N SER A 25 -15.53 -12.78 7.83
CA SER A 25 -15.90 -13.93 7.00
C SER A 25 -17.28 -13.75 6.37
N TYR A 26 -17.44 -14.27 5.17
CA TYR A 26 -18.73 -14.44 4.50
C TYR A 26 -18.64 -15.62 3.51
N LYS A 27 -19.49 -16.63 3.67
CA LYS A 27 -19.50 -17.85 2.84
C LYS A 27 -18.12 -18.52 2.73
N ASN A 28 -17.45 -18.71 3.87
CA ASN A 28 -16.13 -19.31 4.00
C ASN A 28 -15.00 -18.57 3.23
N LYS A 29 -15.18 -17.27 2.97
CA LYS A 29 -14.14 -16.41 2.39
C LYS A 29 -13.83 -15.28 3.32
N LEU A 30 -12.57 -14.86 3.33
CA LEU A 30 -12.09 -13.76 4.15
C LEU A 30 -12.15 -12.44 3.38
N TYR A 31 -12.51 -11.40 4.11
CA TYR A 31 -12.65 -10.04 3.60
C TYR A 31 -12.01 -9.04 4.55
N PHE A 32 -11.39 -8.03 3.99
CA PHE A 32 -11.06 -6.79 4.68
C PHE A 32 -12.23 -5.82 4.47
N ILE A 33 -12.79 -5.32 5.56
CA ILE A 33 -13.90 -4.37 5.53
C ILE A 33 -13.49 -3.12 6.27
N LYS A 34 -13.65 -1.97 5.62
CA LYS A 34 -13.40 -0.69 6.25
C LYS A 34 -14.66 0.18 6.19
N LYS A 35 -14.97 0.81 7.32
CA LYS A 35 -16.04 1.79 7.46
C LYS A 35 -15.47 3.20 7.41
N TYR A 36 -16.09 4.06 6.64
CA TYR A 36 -15.75 5.47 6.52
C TYR A 36 -16.90 6.32 7.05
N ASP A 37 -16.57 7.32 7.83
CA ASP A 37 -17.54 8.35 8.24
C ASP A 37 -17.74 9.32 7.06
N LEU A 38 -18.88 9.21 6.39
CA LEU A 38 -19.19 10.02 5.21
C LEU A 38 -19.61 11.47 5.56
N GLU A 39 -19.88 11.78 6.83
CA GLU A 39 -20.15 13.13 7.29
C GLU A 39 -18.85 13.90 7.51
N ASN A 40 -17.77 13.20 7.86
CA ASN A 40 -16.44 13.76 7.95
C ASN A 40 -15.81 13.92 6.54
N SER A 41 -15.36 15.13 6.20
CA SER A 41 -14.82 15.48 4.89
C SER A 41 -13.60 14.65 4.49
N ASP A 42 -12.67 14.44 5.44
CA ASP A 42 -11.43 13.72 5.18
C ASP A 42 -11.67 12.21 5.01
N SER A 43 -12.55 11.65 5.85
CA SER A 43 -12.96 10.25 5.72
C SER A 43 -13.71 9.99 4.41
N ARG A 44 -14.61 10.89 4.01
CA ARG A 44 -15.30 10.85 2.71
C ARG A 44 -14.34 10.98 1.53
N LEU A 45 -13.32 11.83 1.64
CA LEU A 45 -12.28 11.94 0.63
C LEU A 45 -11.52 10.60 0.47
N ARG A 46 -11.10 9.99 1.59
CA ARG A 46 -10.43 8.67 1.59
C ARG A 46 -11.33 7.56 1.03
N PHE A 47 -12.63 7.58 1.33
CA PHE A 47 -13.59 6.65 0.73
C PHE A 47 -13.63 6.75 -0.79
N ASN A 48 -13.63 7.97 -1.33
CA ASN A 48 -13.60 8.21 -2.77
C ASN A 48 -12.27 7.78 -3.41
N MET A 49 -11.15 8.02 -2.72
CA MET A 49 -9.82 7.58 -3.14
C MET A 49 -9.75 6.04 -3.21
N ALA A 50 -10.19 5.34 -2.16
CA ALA A 50 -10.22 3.89 -2.11
C ALA A 50 -11.07 3.27 -3.24
N GLN A 51 -12.21 3.88 -3.59
CA GLN A 51 -13.00 3.47 -4.74
C GLN A 51 -12.23 3.69 -6.06
N ARG A 52 -11.59 4.85 -6.19
CA ARG A 52 -10.86 5.21 -7.41
C ARG A 52 -9.68 4.27 -7.65
N ILE A 53 -8.87 3.99 -6.63
CA ILE A 53 -7.79 2.99 -6.72
C ILE A 53 -8.36 1.63 -7.08
N GLY A 54 -9.46 1.22 -6.45
CA GLY A 54 -10.14 -0.06 -6.68
C GLY A 54 -10.60 -0.31 -8.12
N GLN A 55 -10.61 0.73 -8.97
CA GLN A 55 -10.97 0.67 -10.39
C GLN A 55 -9.75 0.70 -11.31
N THR A 56 -8.54 0.70 -10.76
CA THR A 56 -7.29 0.74 -11.53
C THR A 56 -6.66 -0.64 -11.69
N ASN A 57 -5.60 -0.71 -12.50
CA ASN A 57 -4.75 -1.89 -12.64
C ASN A 57 -3.56 -1.92 -11.66
N VAL A 58 -3.54 -1.00 -10.68
CA VAL A 58 -2.60 -1.07 -9.56
C VAL A 58 -2.82 -2.39 -8.83
N CYS A 59 -1.74 -3.11 -8.51
CA CYS A 59 -1.83 -4.34 -7.75
C CYS A 59 -2.27 -4.03 -6.30
N GLN A 60 -3.50 -4.39 -5.97
CA GLN A 60 -4.14 -4.14 -4.67
C GLN A 60 -5.15 -5.25 -4.34
N PRO A 61 -5.55 -5.39 -3.07
CA PRO A 61 -6.64 -6.30 -2.70
C PRO A 61 -7.91 -6.01 -3.50
N LYS A 62 -8.48 -7.04 -4.10
CA LYS A 62 -9.59 -6.91 -5.04
C LYS A 62 -10.84 -6.31 -4.39
N LEU A 63 -11.31 -5.20 -4.94
CA LEU A 63 -12.56 -4.58 -4.52
C LEU A 63 -13.75 -5.51 -4.79
N LYS A 64 -14.52 -5.84 -3.77
CA LYS A 64 -15.66 -6.77 -3.85
C LYS A 64 -17.01 -6.08 -3.72
N LEU A 65 -17.10 -5.05 -2.89
CA LEU A 65 -18.32 -4.30 -2.69
C LEU A 65 -18.02 -2.89 -2.20
N VAL A 66 -18.81 -1.94 -2.66
CA VAL A 66 -18.88 -0.57 -2.15
C VAL A 66 -20.30 -0.26 -1.75
N ASP A 67 -20.49 0.16 -0.51
CA ASP A 67 -21.77 0.68 -0.02
C ASP A 67 -21.65 2.19 0.23
N LYS A 68 -22.06 2.96 -0.76
CA LYS A 68 -22.01 4.43 -0.73
C LYS A 68 -22.98 5.05 0.30
N LYS A 69 -24.01 4.31 0.72
CA LYS A 69 -24.99 4.80 1.69
C LYS A 69 -24.44 4.75 3.10
N SER A 70 -23.78 3.64 3.43
CA SER A 70 -23.31 3.36 4.79
C SER A 70 -21.79 3.52 4.95
N GLY A 71 -21.07 3.91 3.88
CA GLY A 71 -19.63 4.18 3.93
C GLY A 71 -18.74 2.93 4.02
N TYR A 72 -19.22 1.76 3.58
CA TYR A 72 -18.41 0.55 3.64
C TYR A 72 -17.69 0.25 2.32
N ILE A 73 -16.43 -0.13 2.43
CA ILE A 73 -15.64 -0.75 1.36
C ILE A 73 -15.25 -2.15 1.80
N VAL A 74 -15.53 -3.14 0.95
CA VAL A 74 -15.18 -4.54 1.14
C VAL A 74 -14.15 -4.93 0.09
N LYS A 75 -12.97 -5.36 0.53
CA LYS A 75 -11.91 -5.91 -0.31
C LYS A 75 -11.69 -7.39 0.05
N GLU A 76 -11.05 -8.16 -0.82
CA GLU A 76 -10.55 -9.46 -0.40
C GLU A 76 -9.52 -9.27 0.72
N PHE A 77 -9.49 -10.21 1.65
CA PHE A 77 -8.45 -10.23 2.67
C PHE A 77 -7.23 -10.94 2.08
N ILE A 78 -6.07 -10.31 2.20
CA ILE A 78 -4.78 -10.88 1.80
C ILE A 78 -3.90 -11.02 3.03
N GLU A 79 -3.09 -12.07 3.06
CA GLU A 79 -2.08 -12.31 4.10
C GLU A 79 -0.70 -12.20 3.48
N GLY A 80 0.17 -11.41 4.11
CA GLY A 80 1.50 -11.16 3.62
C GLY A 80 2.33 -10.38 4.63
N THR A 81 3.52 -9.97 4.23
CA THR A 81 4.44 -9.20 5.07
C THR A 81 4.55 -7.78 4.52
N LEU A 82 4.38 -6.76 5.36
CA LEU A 82 4.65 -5.37 4.94
C LEU A 82 6.10 -5.24 4.50
N ILE A 83 6.35 -4.44 3.49
CA ILE A 83 7.73 -4.20 3.01
C ILE A 83 8.59 -3.58 4.11
N SER A 84 8.01 -2.72 4.95
CA SER A 84 8.70 -2.18 6.13
C SER A 84 9.20 -3.27 7.09
N ASP A 85 8.44 -4.36 7.26
CA ASP A 85 8.83 -5.47 8.12
C ASP A 85 9.78 -6.43 7.40
N TYR A 86 9.49 -6.70 6.11
CA TYR A 86 10.31 -7.59 5.29
C TYR A 86 11.78 -7.14 5.22
N ILE A 87 12.01 -5.85 5.02
CA ILE A 87 13.36 -5.27 4.85
C ILE A 87 14.17 -5.24 6.16
N LEU A 88 13.56 -5.48 7.30
CA LEU A 88 14.34 -5.61 8.56
C LEU A 88 15.34 -6.78 8.47
N ASP A 89 14.95 -7.88 7.84
CA ASP A 89 15.73 -9.12 7.77
C ASP A 89 16.15 -9.51 6.34
N HIS A 90 15.63 -8.82 5.31
CA HIS A 90 15.85 -9.16 3.90
C HIS A 90 16.32 -7.94 3.11
N ASP A 91 16.94 -8.20 1.97
CA ASP A 91 17.31 -7.15 1.02
C ASP A 91 16.19 -6.92 -0.01
N PHE A 92 16.18 -5.72 -0.59
CA PHE A 92 15.38 -5.48 -1.79
C PHE A 92 15.94 -6.30 -2.95
N ASP A 93 15.09 -7.09 -3.57
CA ASP A 93 15.45 -7.89 -4.73
C ASP A 93 14.91 -7.27 -6.05
N ASP A 94 15.35 -7.84 -7.16
CA ASP A 94 14.97 -7.40 -8.49
C ASP A 94 13.44 -7.52 -8.76
N ASN A 95 12.78 -8.50 -8.14
CA ASN A 95 11.33 -8.67 -8.28
C ASN A 95 10.57 -7.56 -7.56
N ILE A 96 11.00 -7.16 -6.37
CA ILE A 96 10.42 -6.03 -5.62
C ILE A 96 10.55 -4.75 -6.44
N TYR A 97 11.75 -4.46 -6.99
CA TYR A 97 11.94 -3.29 -7.85
C TYR A 97 11.04 -3.31 -9.07
N LYS A 98 11.00 -4.43 -9.80
CA LYS A 98 10.12 -4.59 -10.96
C LYS A 98 8.66 -4.31 -10.62
N LYS A 99 8.18 -4.83 -9.50
CA LYS A 99 6.78 -4.68 -9.08
C LYS A 99 6.44 -3.26 -8.62
N ILE A 100 7.32 -2.59 -7.87
CA ILE A 100 7.03 -1.21 -7.42
C ILE A 100 7.05 -0.24 -8.60
N PHE A 101 7.99 -0.36 -9.54
CA PHE A 101 8.02 0.46 -10.74
C PHE A 101 6.80 0.22 -11.63
N LEU A 102 6.36 -1.04 -11.79
CA LEU A 102 5.15 -1.38 -12.52
C LEU A 102 3.90 -0.73 -11.89
N ASN A 103 3.76 -0.79 -10.56
CA ASN A 103 2.65 -0.16 -9.86
C ASN A 103 2.67 1.37 -10.00
N ALA A 104 3.85 1.99 -9.91
CA ALA A 104 4.03 3.42 -10.15
C ALA A 104 3.61 3.82 -11.58
N TYR A 105 4.01 3.02 -12.57
CA TYR A 105 3.60 3.21 -13.96
C TYR A 105 2.08 3.09 -14.13
N MET A 106 1.46 2.03 -13.57
CA MET A 106 0.00 1.82 -13.66
C MET A 106 -0.79 2.96 -13.01
N ALA A 107 -0.33 3.48 -11.87
CA ALA A 107 -0.94 4.65 -11.24
C ALA A 107 -0.81 5.90 -12.13
N ARG A 108 0.37 6.15 -12.68
CA ARG A 108 0.65 7.29 -13.58
C ARG A 108 -0.23 7.26 -14.84
N VAL A 109 -0.39 6.10 -15.49
CA VAL A 109 -1.21 5.95 -16.70
C VAL A 109 -2.66 6.37 -16.47
N VAL A 110 -3.19 6.16 -15.28
CA VAL A 110 -4.55 6.59 -14.92
C VAL A 110 -4.59 7.96 -14.22
N GLY A 111 -3.49 8.70 -14.26
CA GLY A 111 -3.39 10.05 -13.73
C GLY A 111 -3.41 10.10 -12.19
N LEU A 112 -2.88 9.07 -11.51
CA LEU A 112 -2.78 8.98 -10.06
C LEU A 112 -1.33 8.93 -9.60
N THR A 113 -1.11 9.42 -8.38
CA THR A 113 0.04 9.07 -7.54
C THR A 113 -0.45 8.33 -6.30
N LEU A 114 0.38 7.42 -5.77
CA LEU A 114 0.13 6.63 -4.57
C LEU A 114 1.08 7.08 -3.46
N ASP A 115 0.83 6.64 -2.23
CA ASP A 115 1.84 6.72 -1.19
C ASP A 115 2.83 5.56 -1.34
N PHE A 116 4.07 5.88 -1.67
CA PHE A 116 5.13 4.90 -1.87
C PHE A 116 5.96 4.64 -0.60
N SER A 117 5.48 5.03 0.58
CA SER A 117 6.10 4.66 1.86
C SER A 117 6.02 3.15 2.08
N LEU A 118 7.06 2.54 2.65
CA LEU A 118 7.22 1.08 2.76
C LEU A 118 6.10 0.38 3.52
N ASP A 119 5.49 1.05 4.50
CA ASP A 119 4.37 0.57 5.32
C ASP A 119 3.02 0.55 4.58
N LYS A 120 2.98 1.00 3.33
CA LYS A 120 1.78 0.99 2.46
C LYS A 120 1.79 -0.16 1.44
N TRP A 121 2.82 -1.00 1.49
CA TRP A 121 3.03 -2.07 0.52
C TRP A 121 3.22 -3.40 1.23
N MET A 122 2.56 -4.44 0.74
CA MET A 122 2.59 -5.79 1.29
C MET A 122 3.06 -6.80 0.24
N LEU A 123 4.04 -7.60 0.61
CA LEU A 123 4.51 -8.73 -0.19
C LEU A 123 3.63 -9.95 0.10
N VAL A 124 2.99 -10.50 -0.94
CA VAL A 124 2.15 -11.71 -0.89
C VAL A 124 2.69 -12.70 -1.91
N GLY A 125 3.40 -13.70 -1.45
CA GLY A 125 4.18 -14.56 -2.35
C GLY A 125 5.21 -13.76 -3.13
N GLN A 126 5.05 -13.66 -4.45
CA GLN A 126 5.93 -12.87 -5.31
C GLN A 126 5.31 -11.54 -5.76
N ASP A 127 4.09 -11.23 -5.34
CA ASP A 127 3.39 -10.02 -5.76
C ASP A 127 3.43 -8.93 -4.69
N LEU A 128 3.52 -7.68 -5.14
CA LEU A 128 3.60 -6.51 -4.29
C LEU A 128 2.28 -5.74 -4.37
N TYR A 129 1.52 -5.77 -3.27
CA TYR A 129 0.20 -5.17 -3.15
C TYR A 129 0.26 -3.80 -2.48
N TYR A 130 -0.43 -2.83 -3.05
CA TYR A 130 -0.73 -1.57 -2.38
C TYR A 130 -1.89 -1.77 -1.40
N VAL A 131 -1.68 -1.51 -0.12
CA VAL A 131 -2.65 -1.80 0.96
C VAL A 131 -3.22 -0.57 1.64
N ASP A 132 -2.91 0.63 1.14
CA ASP A 132 -3.49 1.89 1.62
C ASP A 132 -4.71 2.31 0.76
N ASP A 133 -5.45 3.28 1.27
CA ASP A 133 -6.61 3.89 0.61
C ASP A 133 -6.28 5.26 -0.01
N PHE A 134 -5.04 5.73 0.13
CA PHE A 134 -4.64 7.05 -0.35
C PHE A 134 -4.29 7.00 -1.84
N CYS A 135 -4.82 7.95 -2.60
CA CYS A 135 -4.28 8.34 -3.90
C CYS A 135 -4.54 9.82 -4.14
N ASP A 136 -3.67 10.45 -4.91
CA ASP A 136 -3.86 11.84 -5.32
C ASP A 136 -3.78 11.94 -6.85
N LYS A 137 -4.12 13.12 -7.38
CA LYS A 137 -3.91 13.42 -8.79
C LYS A 137 -2.40 13.37 -9.08
N TYR A 138 -2.04 12.72 -10.18
CA TYR A 138 -0.65 12.63 -10.57
C TYR A 138 -0.01 14.02 -10.70
N ASN A 139 1.14 14.16 -10.07
CA ASN A 139 2.00 15.33 -10.15
C ASN A 139 3.45 14.85 -10.38
N PRO A 140 4.15 15.33 -11.42
CA PRO A 140 5.53 14.93 -11.69
C PRO A 140 6.51 15.18 -10.53
N ASN A 141 6.21 16.10 -9.61
CA ASN A 141 7.03 16.34 -8.43
C ASN A 141 6.81 15.32 -7.31
N ASN A 142 5.65 14.64 -7.32
CA ASN A 142 5.29 13.56 -6.41
C ASN A 142 5.37 12.18 -7.08
N ASP A 143 6.04 12.09 -8.23
CA ASP A 143 6.34 10.81 -8.87
C ASP A 143 7.22 9.95 -7.95
N PHE A 144 7.03 8.64 -8.00
CA PHE A 144 7.77 7.67 -7.21
C PHE A 144 9.28 7.93 -7.23
N THR A 145 9.83 8.19 -8.42
CA THR A 145 11.28 8.38 -8.62
C THR A 145 11.83 9.65 -7.97
N LYS A 146 10.98 10.66 -7.73
CA LYS A 146 11.37 11.92 -7.11
C LYS A 146 11.05 11.98 -5.62
N ALA A 147 9.90 11.44 -5.24
CA ALA A 147 9.39 11.65 -3.88
C ALA A 147 9.84 10.57 -2.90
N LYS A 148 9.96 9.31 -3.32
CA LYS A 148 10.12 8.19 -2.39
C LYS A 148 11.12 7.11 -2.84
N LEU A 149 11.72 7.23 -4.02
CA LEU A 149 12.62 6.21 -4.54
C LEU A 149 13.73 5.85 -3.55
N SER A 150 14.33 6.85 -2.90
CA SER A 150 15.43 6.64 -1.96
C SER A 150 15.08 5.76 -0.76
N GLN A 151 13.81 5.70 -0.35
CA GLN A 151 13.37 4.79 0.72
C GLN A 151 13.37 3.31 0.30
N TRP A 152 13.39 3.02 -1.00
CA TRP A 152 13.42 1.66 -1.54
C TRP A 152 14.85 1.17 -1.81
N PHE A 153 15.84 1.83 -1.24
CA PHE A 153 17.23 1.45 -1.27
C PHE A 153 17.85 1.67 0.11
N PHE A 154 18.98 1.06 0.38
CA PHE A 154 19.67 1.19 1.68
C PHE A 154 20.35 2.56 1.83
N THR A 155 19.53 3.59 1.91
CA THR A 155 19.92 5.00 2.02
C THR A 155 19.68 5.57 3.41
N LYS A 156 20.17 6.78 3.65
CA LYS A 156 19.84 7.55 4.86
C LYS A 156 18.32 7.86 4.97
N ASP A 157 17.58 7.92 3.85
CA ASP A 157 16.13 8.16 3.89
C ASP A 157 15.37 6.91 4.32
N LEU A 158 15.85 5.72 3.98
CA LEU A 158 15.36 4.47 4.57
C LEU A 158 15.58 4.44 6.07
N LEU A 159 16.79 4.79 6.54
CA LEU A 159 17.09 4.85 7.97
C LEU A 159 16.16 5.84 8.69
N LYS A 160 15.98 7.06 8.16
CA LYS A 160 15.05 8.04 8.71
C LYS A 160 13.60 7.53 8.76
N PHE A 161 13.17 6.77 7.75
CA PHE A 161 11.83 6.15 7.78
C PHE A 161 11.67 5.27 9.03
N TYR A 162 12.63 4.40 9.32
CA TYR A 162 12.58 3.54 10.50
C TYR A 162 12.71 4.32 11.82
N GLU A 163 13.63 5.28 11.90
CA GLU A 163 13.79 6.13 13.09
C GLU A 163 12.52 6.93 13.40
N ASN A 164 11.86 7.49 12.39
CA ASN A 164 10.60 8.23 12.56
C ASN A 164 9.42 7.36 13.00
N ASN A 165 9.47 6.06 12.71
CA ASN A 165 8.46 5.10 13.14
C ASN A 165 8.83 4.39 14.46
N GLY A 166 9.96 4.75 15.09
CA GLY A 166 10.42 4.14 16.33
C GLY A 166 10.87 2.68 16.19
N ILE A 167 11.24 2.26 14.99
CA ILE A 167 11.66 0.89 14.67
C ILE A 167 13.19 0.85 14.61
N LEU A 168 13.79 -0.13 15.28
CA LEU A 168 15.23 -0.37 15.19
C LEU A 168 15.59 -0.93 13.82
N PHE A 169 16.55 -0.30 13.17
CA PHE A 169 17.10 -0.74 11.90
C PHE A 169 18.62 -0.89 11.99
N ASP A 170 19.17 -1.94 11.39
CA ASP A 170 20.61 -2.17 11.35
C ASP A 170 21.30 -1.14 10.44
N LYS A 171 21.93 -0.15 11.07
CA LYS A 171 22.63 0.95 10.38
C LYS A 171 23.80 0.49 9.52
N THR A 172 24.35 -0.70 9.76
CA THR A 172 25.47 -1.23 8.96
C THR A 172 25.04 -1.62 7.55
N ARG A 173 23.73 -1.78 7.31
CA ARG A 173 23.15 -2.06 5.99
C ARG A 173 23.04 -0.83 5.10
N ILE A 174 23.20 0.37 5.67
CA ILE A 174 23.16 1.61 4.88
C ILE A 174 24.43 1.70 4.02
N LYS A 175 24.23 1.80 2.73
CA LYS A 175 25.31 1.87 1.74
C LYS A 175 25.92 3.27 1.66
N GLU A 176 27.16 3.35 1.20
CA GLU A 176 27.78 4.63 0.84
C GLU A 176 26.97 5.34 -0.25
N GLU A 177 26.87 6.66 -0.14
CA GLU A 177 26.02 7.49 -1.00
C GLU A 177 26.33 7.32 -2.50
N TYR A 178 27.60 7.26 -2.86
CA TYR A 178 27.99 7.04 -4.26
C TYR A 178 27.52 5.67 -4.79
N ALA A 179 27.70 4.61 -4.01
CA ALA A 179 27.34 3.25 -4.40
C ALA A 179 25.83 3.11 -4.57
N VAL A 180 25.05 3.62 -3.61
CA VAL A 180 23.58 3.54 -3.66
C VAL A 180 23.01 4.44 -4.74
N ASN A 181 23.56 5.62 -5.00
CA ASN A 181 23.13 6.49 -6.09
C ASN A 181 23.32 5.82 -7.47
N LYS A 182 24.44 5.13 -7.67
CA LYS A 182 24.67 4.35 -8.88
C LYS A 182 23.64 3.22 -9.03
N GLU A 183 23.36 2.50 -7.96
CA GLU A 183 22.34 1.43 -7.94
C GLU A 183 20.95 1.97 -8.27
N MET A 184 20.55 3.09 -7.67
CA MET A 184 19.27 3.76 -7.94
C MET A 184 19.13 4.17 -9.41
N VAL A 185 20.18 4.77 -10.00
CA VAL A 185 20.20 5.15 -11.42
C VAL A 185 20.04 3.92 -12.32
N LEU A 186 20.83 2.86 -12.08
CA LEU A 186 20.77 1.64 -12.88
C LEU A 186 19.40 0.97 -12.80
N THR A 187 18.83 0.86 -11.60
CA THR A 187 17.52 0.29 -11.37
C THR A 187 16.42 1.11 -12.02
N THR A 188 16.52 2.45 -11.92
CA THR A 188 15.57 3.36 -12.58
C THR A 188 15.65 3.21 -14.10
N CYS A 189 16.85 3.20 -14.69
CA CYS A 189 17.02 2.99 -16.13
C CYS A 189 16.45 1.62 -16.59
N LYS A 190 16.51 0.61 -15.73
CA LYS A 190 16.01 -0.74 -16.04
C LYS A 190 14.48 -0.83 -16.04
N TYR A 191 13.81 -0.15 -15.12
CA TYR A 191 12.37 -0.37 -14.86
C TYR A 191 11.48 0.84 -15.10
N TYR A 192 12.01 2.07 -15.10
CA TYR A 192 11.22 3.27 -15.35
C TYR A 192 11.09 3.52 -16.85
N GLN A 193 9.91 3.29 -17.39
CA GLN A 193 9.54 3.50 -18.81
C GLN A 193 8.57 4.66 -18.96
#